data_f62b88d3707c0c902e5d7a91d245fca7
#
_entry.id   f62b88d3707c0c902e5d7a91d245fca7
#
_cell.length_a   1.000
_cell.length_b   1.000
_cell.length_c   1.000
_cell.angle_alpha   90.00
_cell.angle_beta   90.00
_cell.angle_gamma   90.00
#
_symmetry.space_group_name_H-M   'P 1'
#
loop_
_entity.id
_entity.type
_entity.pdbx_description
1 polymer ?
#
loop_
_entity_poly.entity_id
_entity_poly.type
_entity_poly.pdbx_seq_one_letter_code
_entity_poly.pdbx_strand_id
1 'polypeptide(L)'
;MRRRKREVFVIAFVGISATASLGTAQAAGPASPLTMKPLQGVSFDIGTRRAVSYFLSDNHACNLTLTLAEIVHDDEVNGLKATRMTVPVDAGKSAHLDTAEGKSLDFKCQAGAHVMSVEVSNQATDSHRAE
;
A
#
# COMPACT_ATOMS: atom_id res chain seq x y z
N MET A 1 42.90 -34.07 -66.51
CA MET A 1 41.58 -33.43 -66.45
C MET A 1 41.09 -33.35 -65.02
N ARG A 2 41.18 -32.17 -64.42
CA ARG A 2 40.70 -31.97 -63.03
C ARG A 2 39.28 -31.48 -63.05
N ARG A 3 38.32 -32.26 -62.54
CA ARG A 3 36.94 -31.83 -62.33
C ARG A 3 36.87 -30.95 -61.09
N ARG A 4 36.56 -29.69 -61.26
CA ARG A 4 36.25 -28.77 -60.18
C ARG A 4 34.82 -29.09 -59.70
N LYS A 5 34.70 -29.54 -58.46
CA LYS A 5 33.45 -29.60 -57.77
C LYS A 5 33.03 -28.19 -57.39
N ARG A 6 31.86 -27.78 -57.89
CA ARG A 6 31.21 -26.54 -57.51
C ARG A 6 30.50 -26.85 -56.19
N GLU A 7 31.02 -26.28 -55.11
CA GLU A 7 30.28 -26.28 -53.85
C GLU A 7 29.25 -25.19 -53.90
N VAL A 8 27.97 -25.60 -53.78
CA VAL A 8 26.85 -24.70 -53.69
C VAL A 8 26.72 -24.32 -52.20
N PHE A 9 27.08 -23.09 -51.92
CA PHE A 9 26.82 -22.52 -50.58
C PHE A 9 25.32 -22.19 -50.48
N VAL A 10 24.60 -22.95 -49.68
CA VAL A 10 23.24 -22.63 -49.29
C VAL A 10 23.32 -21.70 -48.08
N ILE A 11 23.07 -20.41 -48.30
CA ILE A 11 22.94 -19.43 -47.22
C ILE A 11 21.54 -19.60 -46.64
N ALA A 12 21.49 -20.21 -45.45
CA ALA A 12 20.26 -20.24 -44.67
C ALA A 12 20.06 -18.87 -44.00
N PHE A 13 19.06 -18.13 -44.44
CA PHE A 13 18.58 -16.94 -43.75
C PHE A 13 17.87 -17.37 -42.49
N VAL A 14 18.52 -17.18 -41.33
CA VAL A 14 17.87 -17.29 -40.04
C VAL A 14 17.09 -16.01 -39.81
N GLY A 15 15.78 -16.06 -40.02
CA GLY A 15 14.87 -14.97 -39.67
C GLY A 15 14.81 -14.82 -38.13
N ILE A 16 15.36 -13.71 -37.64
CA ILE A 16 15.20 -13.32 -36.25
C ILE A 16 13.80 -12.74 -36.09
N SER A 17 12.87 -13.54 -35.60
CA SER A 17 11.54 -13.07 -35.18
C SER A 17 11.71 -12.33 -33.85
N ALA A 18 11.72 -11.01 -33.89
CA ALA A 18 11.61 -10.17 -32.70
C ALA A 18 10.19 -10.29 -32.15
N THR A 19 10.00 -11.13 -31.15
CA THR A 19 8.76 -11.14 -30.37
C THR A 19 8.79 -9.93 -29.45
N ALA A 20 8.06 -8.89 -29.82
CA ALA A 20 7.77 -7.79 -28.90
C ALA A 20 6.89 -8.36 -27.77
N SER A 21 7.50 -8.60 -26.62
CA SER A 21 6.76 -8.86 -25.40
C SER A 21 6.07 -7.57 -24.98
N LEU A 22 4.77 -7.47 -25.25
CA LEU A 22 3.91 -6.48 -24.64
C LEU A 22 3.91 -6.77 -23.14
N GLY A 23 4.74 -6.03 -22.40
CA GLY A 23 4.69 -6.04 -20.96
C GLY A 23 3.30 -5.58 -20.54
N THR A 24 2.49 -6.50 -20.04
CA THR A 24 1.25 -6.14 -19.36
C THR A 24 1.65 -5.31 -18.14
N ALA A 25 1.33 -4.02 -18.16
CA ALA A 25 1.42 -3.20 -16.97
C ALA A 25 0.47 -3.83 -15.93
N GLN A 26 1.03 -4.51 -14.94
CA GLN A 26 0.23 -4.98 -13.82
C GLN A 26 -0.27 -3.75 -13.08
N ALA A 27 -1.59 -3.59 -13.03
CA ALA A 27 -2.18 -2.63 -12.13
C ALA A 27 -1.63 -2.91 -10.73
N ALA A 28 -1.10 -1.88 -10.05
CA ALA A 28 -0.64 -2.02 -8.68
C ALA A 28 -1.79 -2.62 -7.87
N GLY A 29 -1.61 -3.83 -7.34
CA GLY A 29 -2.58 -4.46 -6.46
C GLY A 29 -2.78 -3.61 -5.20
N PRO A 30 -3.82 -3.89 -4.38
CA PRO A 30 -4.00 -3.19 -3.12
C PRO A 30 -2.70 -3.22 -2.33
N ALA A 31 -2.32 -2.07 -1.77
CA ALA A 31 -1.11 -1.97 -0.95
C ALA A 31 -1.18 -3.02 0.16
N SER A 32 -0.10 -3.77 0.35
CA SER A 32 -0.03 -4.76 1.42
C SER A 32 -0.25 -4.08 2.78
N PRO A 33 -1.02 -4.69 3.69
CA PRO A 33 -1.23 -4.14 5.02
C PRO A 33 0.11 -3.91 5.73
N LEU A 34 0.23 -2.77 6.40
CA LEU A 34 1.35 -2.50 7.30
C LEU A 34 1.11 -3.19 8.63
N THR A 35 2.11 -3.84 9.15
CA THR A 35 2.02 -4.58 10.41
C THR A 35 2.78 -3.87 11.52
N MET A 36 2.16 -3.75 12.69
CA MET A 36 2.72 -3.15 13.89
C MET A 36 2.82 -4.16 15.01
N LYS A 37 3.87 -4.05 15.81
CA LYS A 37 3.97 -4.68 17.14
C LYS A 37 3.69 -3.64 18.22
N PRO A 38 3.38 -4.06 19.47
CA PRO A 38 3.17 -3.12 20.56
C PRO A 38 4.34 -2.14 20.70
N LEU A 39 4.04 -0.86 20.90
CA LEU A 39 5.00 0.24 21.01
C LEU A 39 5.81 0.55 19.75
N GLN A 40 5.59 -0.17 18.66
CA GLN A 40 6.23 0.10 17.38
C GLN A 40 5.32 0.98 16.53
N GLY A 41 5.78 2.20 16.26
CA GLY A 41 5.06 3.12 15.38
C GLY A 41 5.26 2.79 13.91
N VAL A 42 4.22 2.99 13.12
CA VAL A 42 4.30 3.03 11.67
C VAL A 42 3.78 4.37 11.17
N SER A 43 4.38 4.88 10.11
CA SER A 43 3.94 6.10 9.46
C SER A 43 3.61 5.84 8.00
N PHE A 44 2.59 6.52 7.51
CA PHE A 44 2.14 6.44 6.11
C PHE A 44 1.45 7.73 5.71
N ASP A 45 1.44 8.00 4.43
CA ASP A 45 0.85 9.22 3.90
C ASP A 45 -0.60 8.99 3.46
N ILE A 46 -1.46 9.93 3.80
CA ILE A 46 -2.88 9.97 3.44
C ILE A 46 -3.13 11.29 2.73
N GLY A 47 -3.04 11.28 1.40
CA GLY A 47 -3.17 12.51 0.64
C GLY A 47 -2.11 13.54 1.08
N THR A 48 -2.56 14.69 1.59
CA THR A 48 -1.69 15.78 2.07
C THR A 48 -1.31 15.67 3.55
N ARG A 49 -1.70 14.57 4.20
CA ARG A 49 -1.44 14.34 5.63
C ARG A 49 -0.56 13.13 5.84
N ARG A 50 0.21 13.18 6.91
CA ARG A 50 0.97 12.04 7.40
C ARG A 50 0.29 11.48 8.64
N ALA A 51 0.06 10.19 8.62
CA ALA A 51 -0.42 9.44 9.75
C ALA A 51 0.74 8.77 10.47
N VAL A 52 0.72 8.82 11.79
CA VAL A 52 1.60 8.02 12.65
C VAL A 52 0.69 7.24 13.58
N SER A 53 0.82 5.94 13.57
CA SER A 53 0.04 5.05 14.43
C SER A 53 0.93 4.12 15.21
N TYR A 54 0.52 3.83 16.43
CA TYR A 54 1.09 2.81 17.31
C TYR A 54 -0.02 2.26 18.20
N PHE A 55 0.22 1.14 18.83
CA PHE A 55 -0.72 0.60 19.81
C PHE A 55 -0.02 0.07 21.05
N LEU A 56 -0.77 0.07 22.13
CA LEU A 56 -0.41 -0.60 23.37
C LEU A 56 -1.25 -1.87 23.47
N SER A 57 -0.59 -2.98 23.77
CA SER A 57 -1.30 -4.23 24.01
C SER A 57 -1.81 -4.23 25.45
N ASP A 58 -3.10 -4.46 25.58
CA ASP A 58 -3.74 -4.79 26.85
C ASP A 58 -4.41 -6.15 26.63
N ASN A 59 -4.22 -7.11 27.51
CA ASN A 59 -4.53 -8.55 27.41
C ASN A 59 -5.61 -9.01 26.45
N HIS A 60 -6.56 -8.13 26.09
CA HIS A 60 -7.70 -8.43 25.23
C HIS A 60 -7.94 -7.39 24.14
N ALA A 61 -7.13 -6.33 24.09
CA ALA A 61 -7.32 -5.22 23.15
C ALA A 61 -5.99 -4.60 22.69
N CYS A 62 -6.03 -4.05 21.50
CA CYS A 62 -5.03 -3.14 20.98
C CYS A 62 -5.52 -1.70 21.20
N ASN A 63 -4.89 -0.97 22.11
CA ASN A 63 -5.19 0.45 22.31
C ASN A 63 -4.44 1.26 21.26
N LEU A 64 -5.12 1.54 20.17
CA LEU A 64 -4.58 2.26 19.01
C LEU A 64 -4.50 3.75 19.32
N THR A 65 -3.34 4.35 19.06
CA THR A 65 -3.18 5.79 18.96
C THR A 65 -2.83 6.17 17.54
N LEU A 66 -3.62 7.06 16.96
CA LEU A 66 -3.44 7.60 15.62
C LEU A 66 -3.25 9.10 15.71
N THR A 67 -2.18 9.61 15.10
CA THR A 67 -1.91 11.02 14.94
C THR A 67 -1.89 11.37 13.47
N LEU A 68 -2.68 12.36 13.08
CA LEU A 68 -2.74 12.90 11.73
C LEU A 68 -2.17 14.32 11.73
N ALA A 69 -1.16 14.57 10.92
CA ALA A 69 -0.55 15.89 10.78
C ALA A 69 -0.46 16.28 9.30
N GLU A 70 -0.55 17.55 9.01
CA GLU A 70 -0.33 18.08 7.66
C GLU A 70 1.14 17.91 7.25
N ILE A 71 1.38 17.51 6.00
CA ILE A 71 2.73 17.45 5.44
C ILE A 71 3.08 18.87 4.98
N VAL A 72 4.09 19.44 5.62
CA VAL A 72 4.58 20.78 5.27
C VAL A 72 5.84 20.64 4.43
N HIS A 73 5.85 21.25 3.28
CA HIS A 73 6.98 21.22 2.36
C HIS A 73 7.92 22.43 2.48
N ASP A 74 7.51 23.45 3.23
CA ASP A 74 8.24 24.68 3.44
C ASP A 74 8.53 24.94 4.92
N ASP A 75 9.53 25.75 5.21
CA ASP A 75 10.02 26.06 6.56
C ASP A 75 9.01 26.81 7.46
N GLU A 76 7.76 26.93 7.03
CA GLU A 76 6.70 27.53 7.84
C GLU A 76 6.14 26.56 8.87
N VAL A 77 6.85 26.43 9.97
CA VAL A 77 6.46 25.59 11.11
C VAL A 77 5.30 26.21 11.93
N ASN A 78 4.82 27.37 11.50
CA ASN A 78 3.80 28.10 12.23
C ASN A 78 2.41 27.57 11.93
N GLY A 79 1.88 26.76 12.83
CA GLY A 79 0.48 26.37 12.82
C GLY A 79 0.16 24.97 12.35
N LEU A 80 1.11 24.04 12.42
CA LEU A 80 0.84 22.64 12.16
C LEU A 80 -0.26 22.10 13.07
N LYS A 81 -1.38 21.77 12.47
CA LYS A 81 -2.48 21.14 13.19
C LYS A 81 -2.31 19.62 13.12
N ALA A 82 -2.06 19.04 14.26
CA ALA A 82 -2.08 17.59 14.44
C ALA A 82 -3.35 17.19 15.18
N THR A 83 -4.03 16.18 14.70
CA THR A 83 -5.16 15.55 15.38
C THR A 83 -4.73 14.20 15.91
N ARG A 84 -4.94 13.97 17.18
CA ARG A 84 -4.64 12.69 17.84
C ARG A 84 -5.91 12.06 18.37
N MET A 85 -6.07 10.77 18.12
CA MET A 85 -7.16 9.98 18.64
C MET A 85 -6.62 8.68 19.23
N THR A 86 -7.33 8.17 20.23
CA THR A 86 -7.04 6.86 20.83
C THR A 86 -8.31 6.02 20.79
N VAL A 87 -8.19 4.82 20.26
CA VAL A 87 -9.32 3.90 20.06
C VAL A 87 -8.94 2.52 20.57
N PRO A 88 -9.68 1.94 21.52
CA PRO A 88 -9.53 0.55 21.89
C PRO A 88 -10.12 -0.34 20.78
N VAL A 89 -9.33 -1.30 20.30
CA VAL A 89 -9.76 -2.30 19.31
C VAL A 89 -9.61 -3.67 19.94
N ASP A 90 -10.72 -4.34 20.18
CA ASP A 90 -10.70 -5.67 20.79
C ASP A 90 -9.95 -6.68 19.93
N ALA A 91 -9.28 -7.64 20.55
CA ALA A 91 -8.59 -8.72 19.86
C ALA A 91 -9.53 -9.44 18.87
N GLY A 92 -9.09 -9.59 17.64
CA GLY A 92 -9.88 -10.16 16.54
C GLY A 92 -10.88 -9.21 15.90
N LYS A 93 -10.95 -7.95 16.35
CA LYS A 93 -11.83 -6.90 15.80
C LYS A 93 -11.05 -5.89 14.97
N SER A 94 -11.79 -5.05 14.25
CA SER A 94 -11.23 -3.98 13.42
C SER A 94 -11.87 -2.65 13.76
N ALA A 95 -11.10 -1.58 13.58
CA ALA A 95 -11.59 -0.21 13.59
C ALA A 95 -11.44 0.37 12.19
N HIS A 96 -12.49 0.99 11.70
CA HIS A 96 -12.55 1.64 10.41
C HIS A 96 -12.60 3.15 10.58
N LEU A 97 -11.82 3.86 9.80
CA LEU A 97 -11.77 5.32 9.79
C LEU A 97 -11.76 5.84 8.36
N ASP A 98 -12.73 6.67 8.04
CA ASP A 98 -12.75 7.43 6.80
C ASP A 98 -12.11 8.80 7.00
N THR A 99 -11.30 9.19 6.04
CA THR A 99 -10.60 10.48 6.07
C THR A 99 -11.22 11.46 5.08
N ALA A 100 -11.05 12.76 5.36
CA ALA A 100 -11.52 13.83 4.46
C ALA A 100 -10.84 13.81 3.09
N GLU A 101 -9.68 13.15 2.97
CA GLU A 101 -8.94 13.00 1.72
C GLU A 101 -9.44 11.85 0.84
N GLY A 102 -10.56 11.22 1.17
CA GLY A 102 -11.13 10.12 0.41
C GLY A 102 -10.41 8.79 0.59
N LYS A 103 -9.71 8.63 1.70
CA LYS A 103 -9.05 7.38 2.08
C LYS A 103 -9.75 6.73 3.26
N SER A 104 -9.75 5.41 3.28
CA SER A 104 -10.22 4.60 4.39
C SER A 104 -9.06 3.88 5.04
N LEU A 105 -9.04 3.86 6.35
CA LEU A 105 -8.06 3.16 7.18
C LEU A 105 -8.76 2.03 7.92
N ASP A 106 -8.28 0.81 7.75
CA ASP A 106 -8.77 -0.36 8.46
C ASP A 106 -7.67 -0.89 9.38
N PHE A 107 -7.86 -0.74 10.68
CA PHE A 107 -6.99 -1.25 11.71
C PHE A 107 -7.53 -2.54 12.28
N LYS A 108 -6.80 -3.62 12.14
CA LYS A 108 -7.20 -4.93 12.66
C LYS A 108 -6.29 -5.36 13.79
N CYS A 109 -6.87 -5.57 14.97
CA CYS A 109 -6.19 -6.18 16.11
C CYS A 109 -6.24 -7.70 15.95
N GLN A 110 -5.08 -8.36 15.88
CA GLN A 110 -5.03 -9.80 15.76
C GLN A 110 -5.44 -10.49 17.06
N ALA A 111 -5.85 -11.74 16.98
CA ALA A 111 -6.11 -12.55 18.16
C ALA A 111 -4.87 -12.56 19.08
N GLY A 112 -5.07 -12.32 20.38
CA GLY A 112 -3.97 -12.19 21.35
C GLY A 112 -3.46 -10.76 21.53
N ALA A 113 -3.89 -9.79 20.73
CA ALA A 113 -3.53 -8.38 20.82
C ALA A 113 -2.01 -8.08 20.78
N HIS A 114 -1.21 -8.92 20.15
CA HIS A 114 0.24 -8.73 20.01
C HIS A 114 0.67 -8.19 18.65
N VAL A 115 -0.24 -8.16 17.70
CA VAL A 115 -0.02 -7.66 16.35
C VAL A 115 -1.24 -6.87 15.90
N MET A 116 -1.01 -5.74 15.28
CA MET A 116 -2.04 -4.95 14.65
C MET A 116 -1.63 -4.67 13.20
N SER A 117 -2.58 -4.73 12.28
CA SER A 117 -2.34 -4.34 10.89
C SER A 117 -3.16 -3.12 10.53
N VAL A 118 -2.65 -2.31 9.62
CA VAL A 118 -3.38 -1.20 9.02
C VAL A 118 -3.36 -1.34 7.50
N GLU A 119 -4.53 -1.23 6.90
CA GLU A 119 -4.71 -1.18 5.46
C GLU A 119 -5.26 0.19 5.07
N VAL A 120 -4.64 0.80 4.05
CA VAL A 120 -5.08 2.07 3.50
C VAL A 120 -5.70 1.80 2.14
N SER A 121 -6.95 2.18 1.97
CA SER A 121 -7.69 2.03 0.73
C SER A 121 -8.32 3.35 0.28
N ASN A 122 -8.80 3.40 -0.95
CA ASN A 122 -9.66 4.50 -1.35
C ASN A 122 -11.06 4.25 -0.80
N GLN A 123 -11.71 5.30 -0.33
CA GLN A 123 -13.12 5.21 0.01
C GLN A 123 -13.91 4.72 -1.21
N ALA A 124 -14.80 3.77 -0.99
CA ALA A 124 -15.75 3.40 -2.01
C ALA A 124 -16.55 4.66 -2.37
N THR A 125 -16.44 5.10 -3.61
CA THR A 125 -17.39 6.08 -4.14
C THR A 125 -18.75 5.42 -4.10
N ASP A 126 -19.58 5.87 -3.18
CA ASP A 126 -20.97 5.45 -3.08
C ASP A 126 -21.71 5.89 -4.34
N SER A 127 -21.54 5.13 -5.42
CA SER A 127 -22.32 5.30 -6.65
C SER A 127 -23.74 4.72 -6.47
N HIS A 128 -24.15 4.40 -5.26
CA HIS A 128 -25.50 4.08 -4.91
C HIS A 128 -26.26 5.33 -4.44
N ARG A 129 -26.33 6.31 -5.31
CA ARG A 129 -27.51 7.13 -5.29
C ARG A 129 -28.52 6.54 -6.25
N ALA A 130 -29.03 5.42 -5.91
CA ALA A 130 -30.34 5.03 -6.35
C ALA A 130 -31.33 5.91 -5.61
N GLU A 131 -32.18 6.57 -6.34
CA GLU A 131 -33.25 7.43 -5.87
C GLU A 131 -34.08 6.85 -4.73
#